data_a8a2715cea9333b53758739d97a823ab
#
_entry.id   a8a2715cea9333b53758739d97a823ab
#
_cell.length_a   1.000
_cell.length_b   1.000
_cell.length_c   1.000
_cell.angle_alpha   90.00
_cell.angle_beta   90.00
_cell.angle_gamma   90.00
#
_symmetry.space_group_name_H-M   'P 1'
#
loop_
_entity.id
_entity.type
_entity.pdbx_description
1 polymer ?
#
loop_
_entity_poly.entity_id
_entity_poly.type
_entity_poly.pdbx_seq_one_letter_code
_entity_poly.pdbx_strand_id
1 'polypeptide(L)'
;LKKCKYCFEVVMEKNIQNKTQGITDMTRGNPLKLILAFAIPMLIGTLFQQFYSMVDTVMVGKYLGVNSLAAVGSTGAIFFMVNGFVIGNTAGFAIPVAQKFGAKDYSELRKYTMNAVYVGIFFSVVLTATVCLLTRTILIVTNTPDEILDEAYIYIIIVFAGIPVMYLYNLTASIIRALGDSKTPLYFLIVAALLNIVL
;
A
#
# COMPACT_ATOMS: atom_id res chain seq x y z
N LEU A 1 -31.63 -7.86 10.95
CA LEU A 1 -30.51 -7.80 10.01
C LEU A 1 -30.81 -6.92 8.79
N LYS A 2 -32.01 -6.97 8.16
CA LYS A 2 -32.40 -6.11 7.02
C LYS A 2 -32.45 -4.61 7.38
N LYS A 3 -32.94 -4.23 8.56
CA LYS A 3 -33.01 -2.82 9.01
C LYS A 3 -31.62 -2.21 9.29
N CYS A 4 -30.66 -3.01 9.78
CA CYS A 4 -29.30 -2.54 10.04
C CYS A 4 -28.54 -2.29 8.73
N LYS A 5 -28.77 -3.12 7.71
CA LYS A 5 -28.23 -2.96 6.36
C LYS A 5 -28.73 -1.67 5.70
N TYR A 6 -30.01 -1.37 5.83
CA TYR A 6 -30.64 -0.17 5.28
C TYR A 6 -30.15 1.12 5.99
N CYS A 7 -29.97 1.08 7.32
CA CYS A 7 -29.46 2.20 8.09
C CYS A 7 -27.99 2.51 7.74
N PHE A 8 -27.18 1.47 7.55
CA PHE A 8 -25.80 1.61 7.09
C PHE A 8 -25.73 2.14 5.64
N GLU A 9 -26.63 1.71 4.77
CA GLU A 9 -26.75 2.18 3.39
C GLU A 9 -27.09 3.69 3.33
N VAL A 10 -28.05 4.14 4.09
CA VAL A 10 -28.46 5.57 4.15
C VAL A 10 -27.39 6.46 4.77
N VAL A 11 -26.68 5.99 5.80
CA VAL A 11 -25.58 6.72 6.45
C VAL A 11 -24.37 6.82 5.51
N MET A 12 -24.07 5.76 4.76
CA MET A 12 -22.99 5.78 3.77
C MET A 12 -23.32 6.68 2.59
N GLU A 13 -24.56 6.66 2.12
CA GLU A 13 -25.03 7.53 1.01
C GLU A 13 -24.99 9.00 1.39
N LYS A 14 -25.43 9.38 2.60
CA LYS A 14 -25.33 10.74 3.15
C LYS A 14 -23.87 11.18 3.37
N ASN A 15 -22.99 10.28 3.84
CA ASN A 15 -21.57 10.59 4.00
C ASN A 15 -20.85 10.73 2.66
N ILE A 16 -21.22 9.96 1.64
CA ILE A 16 -20.69 10.11 0.29
C ILE A 16 -21.15 11.44 -0.31
N GLN A 17 -22.40 11.82 -0.18
CA GLN A 17 -22.90 13.11 -0.67
C GLN A 17 -22.27 14.32 0.03
N ASN A 18 -22.04 14.26 1.34
CA ASN A 18 -21.39 15.35 2.09
C ASN A 18 -19.86 15.43 1.85
N LYS A 19 -19.19 14.31 1.51
CA LYS A 19 -17.77 14.28 1.18
C LYS A 19 -17.45 14.63 -0.28
N THR A 20 -18.45 14.73 -1.14
CA THR A 20 -18.27 15.11 -2.55
C THR A 20 -17.74 16.55 -2.73
N GLN A 21 -17.74 17.37 -1.68
CA GLN A 21 -17.10 18.69 -1.68
C GLN A 21 -15.56 18.67 -1.67
N GLY A 22 -14.93 17.52 -1.38
CA GLY A 22 -13.45 17.36 -1.39
C GLY A 22 -12.90 16.47 -2.50
N ILE A 23 -13.77 15.79 -3.25
CA ILE A 23 -13.39 14.88 -4.33
C ILE A 23 -13.31 15.69 -5.63
N THR A 24 -12.14 15.74 -6.23
CA THR A 24 -11.95 16.41 -7.53
C THR A 24 -12.68 15.63 -8.61
N ASP A 25 -13.72 16.20 -9.20
CA ASP A 25 -14.37 15.62 -10.39
C ASP A 25 -13.40 15.66 -11.58
N MET A 26 -12.78 14.53 -11.87
CA MET A 26 -11.80 14.39 -12.94
C MET A 26 -12.41 14.32 -14.34
N THR A 27 -13.74 14.35 -14.46
CA THR A 27 -14.45 14.26 -15.73
C THR A 27 -14.67 15.64 -16.38
N ARG A 28 -14.45 16.74 -15.64
CA ARG A 28 -14.70 18.11 -16.11
C ARG A 28 -13.52 19.01 -15.87
N GLY A 29 -13.07 19.73 -16.91
CA GLY A 29 -12.03 20.75 -16.82
C GLY A 29 -10.86 20.51 -17.77
N ASN A 30 -9.76 21.26 -17.59
CA ASN A 30 -8.54 21.08 -18.38
C ASN A 30 -7.81 19.81 -17.94
N PRO A 31 -7.64 18.80 -18.81
CA PRO A 31 -7.05 17.51 -18.46
C PRO A 31 -5.65 17.64 -17.83
N LEU A 32 -4.81 18.52 -18.36
CA LEU A 32 -3.46 18.72 -17.86
C LEU A 32 -3.44 19.21 -16.41
N LYS A 33 -4.30 20.19 -16.10
CA LYS A 33 -4.41 20.75 -14.74
C LYS A 33 -4.92 19.71 -13.74
N LEU A 34 -5.88 18.89 -14.15
CA LEU A 34 -6.43 17.81 -13.32
C LEU A 34 -5.38 16.72 -13.04
N ILE A 35 -4.65 16.30 -14.08
CA ILE A 35 -3.58 15.30 -13.95
C ILE A 35 -2.48 15.83 -13.02
N LEU A 36 -2.01 17.06 -13.20
CA LEU A 36 -0.99 17.65 -12.34
C LEU A 36 -1.46 17.80 -10.89
N ALA A 37 -2.69 18.26 -10.66
CA ALA A 37 -3.26 18.39 -9.32
C ALA A 37 -3.37 17.04 -8.59
N PHE A 38 -3.54 15.95 -9.32
CA PHE A 38 -3.59 14.59 -8.78
C PHE A 38 -2.17 14.00 -8.60
N ALA A 39 -1.27 14.23 -9.56
CA ALA A 39 0.07 13.66 -9.58
C ALA A 39 1.00 14.30 -8.53
N ILE A 40 0.90 15.62 -8.29
CA ILE A 40 1.77 16.34 -7.36
C ILE A 40 1.69 15.76 -5.93
N PRO A 41 0.52 15.56 -5.32
CA PRO A 41 0.42 14.94 -3.99
C PRO A 41 1.00 13.51 -3.97
N MET A 42 0.83 12.73 -5.03
CA MET A 42 1.39 11.39 -5.13
C MET A 42 2.92 11.42 -5.19
N LEU A 43 3.50 12.33 -5.99
CA LEU A 43 4.97 12.53 -6.07
C LEU A 43 5.54 12.93 -4.71
N ILE A 44 4.92 13.88 -4.03
CA ILE A 44 5.32 14.31 -2.69
C ILE A 44 5.27 13.10 -1.73
N GLY A 45 4.21 12.30 -1.77
CA GLY A 45 4.10 11.08 -0.96
C GLY A 45 5.23 10.09 -1.22
N THR A 46 5.57 9.85 -2.49
CA THR A 46 6.68 8.97 -2.87
C THR A 46 8.04 9.52 -2.38
N LEU A 47 8.26 10.84 -2.46
CA LEU A 47 9.47 11.46 -1.93
C LEU A 47 9.58 11.30 -0.42
N PHE A 48 8.50 11.53 0.34
CA PHE A 48 8.49 11.29 1.79
C PHE A 48 8.79 9.83 2.13
N GLN A 49 8.26 8.88 1.35
CA GLN A 49 8.55 7.46 1.53
C GLN A 49 10.04 7.14 1.28
N GLN A 50 10.67 7.77 0.28
CA GLN A 50 12.09 7.59 0.01
C GLN A 50 12.97 8.20 1.11
N PHE A 51 12.61 9.39 1.63
CA PHE A 51 13.31 10.01 2.76
C PHE A 51 13.25 9.12 4.02
N TYR A 52 12.06 8.62 4.34
CA TYR A 52 11.86 7.70 5.45
C TYR A 52 12.73 6.43 5.31
N SER A 53 12.72 5.79 4.13
CA SER A 53 13.55 4.61 3.84
C SER A 53 15.04 4.89 3.96
N MET A 54 15.48 6.10 3.57
CA MET A 54 16.86 6.51 3.70
C MET A 54 17.26 6.71 5.18
N VAL A 55 16.39 7.31 5.98
CA VAL A 55 16.62 7.48 7.43
C VAL A 55 16.74 6.12 8.11
N ASP A 56 15.85 5.17 7.82
CA ASP A 56 15.92 3.80 8.34
C ASP A 56 17.25 3.13 8.02
N THR A 57 17.70 3.23 6.76
CA THR A 57 18.97 2.65 6.33
C THR A 57 20.17 3.25 7.09
N VAL A 58 20.17 4.58 7.29
CA VAL A 58 21.21 5.27 8.05
C VAL A 58 21.20 4.84 9.52
N MET A 59 20.01 4.70 10.12
CA MET A 59 19.87 4.24 11.51
C MET A 59 20.38 2.82 11.69
N VAL A 60 20.03 1.89 10.80
CA VAL A 60 20.54 0.52 10.82
C VAL A 60 22.07 0.51 10.71
N GLY A 61 22.65 1.24 9.76
CA GLY A 61 24.10 1.28 9.58
C GLY A 61 24.86 1.89 10.77
N LYS A 62 24.27 2.90 11.42
CA LYS A 62 24.89 3.58 12.54
C LYS A 62 24.82 2.82 13.87
N TYR A 63 23.71 2.16 14.14
CA TYR A 63 23.44 1.54 15.46
C TYR A 63 23.63 0.03 15.48
N LEU A 64 23.37 -0.67 14.35
CA LEU A 64 23.46 -2.14 14.28
C LEU A 64 24.72 -2.64 13.57
N GLY A 65 25.46 -1.75 12.91
CA GLY A 65 26.73 -2.05 12.28
C GLY A 65 26.62 -2.52 10.83
N VAL A 66 27.81 -2.85 10.25
CA VAL A 66 27.95 -3.12 8.81
C VAL A 66 27.27 -4.42 8.39
N ASN A 67 27.29 -5.47 9.22
CA ASN A 67 26.71 -6.77 8.91
C ASN A 67 25.18 -6.66 8.79
N SER A 68 24.54 -5.98 9.74
CA SER A 68 23.08 -5.75 9.68
C SER A 68 22.69 -4.86 8.51
N LEU A 69 23.51 -3.86 8.15
CA LEU A 69 23.30 -3.05 6.96
C LEU A 69 23.43 -3.89 5.67
N ALA A 70 24.41 -4.80 5.61
CA ALA A 70 24.59 -5.72 4.49
C ALA A 70 23.39 -6.70 4.38
N ALA A 71 22.89 -7.20 5.52
CA ALA A 71 21.70 -8.06 5.58
C ALA A 71 20.45 -7.35 5.02
N VAL A 72 20.21 -6.11 5.44
CA VAL A 72 19.11 -5.27 4.90
C VAL A 72 19.31 -5.01 3.41
N GLY A 73 20.54 -4.69 2.98
CA GLY A 73 20.87 -4.44 1.57
C GLY A 73 20.64 -5.66 0.68
N SER A 74 21.06 -6.84 1.12
CA SER A 74 20.89 -8.10 0.36
C SER A 74 19.42 -8.51 0.18
N THR A 75 18.58 -8.17 1.17
CA THR A 75 17.13 -8.45 1.12
C THR A 75 16.33 -7.44 0.32
N GLY A 76 16.90 -6.27 0.01
CA GLY A 76 16.23 -5.16 -0.64
C GLY A 76 15.63 -5.51 -2.00
N ALA A 77 16.33 -6.29 -2.83
CA ALA A 77 15.84 -6.73 -4.14
C ALA A 77 14.61 -7.65 -4.01
N ILE A 78 14.61 -8.54 -3.03
CA ILE A 78 13.53 -9.49 -2.76
C ILE A 78 12.30 -8.70 -2.26
N PHE A 79 12.51 -7.78 -1.32
CA PHE A 79 11.47 -6.90 -0.82
C PHE A 79 10.84 -6.06 -1.95
N PHE A 80 11.67 -5.48 -2.82
CA PHE A 80 11.20 -4.68 -3.96
C PHE A 80 10.30 -5.51 -4.90
N MET A 81 10.68 -6.75 -5.20
CA MET A 81 9.89 -7.66 -6.03
C MET A 81 8.52 -7.96 -5.39
N VAL A 82 8.51 -8.32 -4.12
CA VAL A 82 7.27 -8.64 -3.38
C VAL A 82 6.37 -7.41 -3.25
N ASN A 83 6.96 -6.27 -2.88
CA ASN A 83 6.23 -5.01 -2.77
C ASN A 83 5.67 -4.54 -4.12
N GLY A 84 6.43 -4.68 -5.20
CA GLY A 84 5.98 -4.38 -6.56
C GLY A 84 4.79 -5.24 -6.97
N PHE A 85 4.79 -6.53 -6.61
CA PHE A 85 3.64 -7.42 -6.83
C PHE A 85 2.40 -6.95 -6.05
N VAL A 86 2.55 -6.59 -4.77
CA VAL A 86 1.46 -6.07 -3.93
C VAL A 86 0.88 -4.79 -4.52
N ILE A 87 1.74 -3.83 -4.89
CA ILE A 87 1.30 -2.55 -5.48
C ILE A 87 0.58 -2.79 -6.80
N GLY A 88 1.15 -3.61 -7.70
CA GLY A 88 0.54 -3.92 -9.00
C GLY A 88 -0.82 -4.60 -8.86
N ASN A 89 -0.92 -5.57 -7.95
CA ASN A 89 -2.16 -6.31 -7.70
C ASN A 89 -3.25 -5.39 -7.12
N THR A 90 -2.92 -4.58 -6.10
CA THR A 90 -3.87 -3.65 -5.47
C THR A 90 -4.30 -2.52 -6.40
N ALA A 91 -3.41 -2.04 -7.28
CA ALA A 91 -3.74 -1.08 -8.32
C ALA A 91 -4.70 -1.68 -9.37
N GLY A 92 -4.49 -2.96 -9.73
CA GLY A 92 -5.38 -3.69 -10.63
C GLY A 92 -6.82 -3.76 -10.10
N PHE A 93 -7.01 -4.03 -8.81
CA PHE A 93 -8.34 -4.04 -8.19
C PHE A 93 -9.00 -2.66 -8.13
N ALA A 94 -8.23 -1.59 -8.13
CA ALA A 94 -8.77 -0.22 -8.13
C ALA A 94 -9.36 0.20 -9.49
N ILE A 95 -8.95 -0.43 -10.60
CA ILE A 95 -9.42 -0.07 -11.96
C ILE A 95 -10.94 -0.22 -12.11
N PRO A 96 -11.57 -1.39 -11.83
CA PRO A 96 -13.02 -1.52 -11.95
C PRO A 96 -13.77 -0.61 -10.97
N VAL A 97 -13.20 -0.33 -9.78
CA VAL A 97 -13.77 0.62 -8.82
C VAL A 97 -13.80 2.03 -9.42
N ALA A 98 -12.71 2.49 -10.04
CA ALA A 98 -12.64 3.78 -10.72
C ALA A 98 -13.64 3.89 -11.88
N GLN A 99 -13.79 2.84 -12.69
CA GLN A 99 -14.75 2.79 -13.80
C GLN A 99 -16.19 2.92 -13.30
N LYS A 100 -16.56 2.19 -12.24
CA LYS A 100 -17.91 2.25 -11.66
C LYS A 100 -18.17 3.59 -10.97
N PHE A 101 -17.15 4.19 -10.36
CA PHE A 101 -17.25 5.54 -9.81
C PHE A 101 -17.51 6.59 -10.91
N GLY A 102 -16.75 6.53 -12.01
CA GLY A 102 -16.96 7.43 -13.15
C GLY A 102 -18.32 7.26 -13.83
N ALA A 103 -18.86 6.04 -13.87
CA ALA A 103 -20.20 5.73 -14.36
C ALA A 103 -21.33 6.12 -13.36
N LYS A 104 -20.98 6.57 -12.14
CA LYS A 104 -21.92 6.86 -11.04
C LYS A 104 -22.77 5.67 -10.60
N ASP A 105 -22.30 4.45 -10.89
CA ASP A 105 -22.95 3.20 -10.47
C ASP A 105 -22.45 2.76 -9.10
N TYR A 106 -22.99 3.43 -8.07
CA TYR A 106 -22.56 3.18 -6.67
C TYR A 106 -22.96 1.79 -6.15
N SER A 107 -23.96 1.14 -6.75
CA SER A 107 -24.35 -0.21 -6.36
C SER A 107 -23.28 -1.22 -6.75
N GLU A 108 -22.84 -1.20 -7.99
CA GLU A 108 -21.76 -2.05 -8.49
C GLU A 108 -20.41 -1.67 -7.88
N LEU A 109 -20.12 -0.36 -7.71
CA LEU A 109 -18.90 0.11 -7.05
C LEU A 109 -18.71 -0.57 -5.68
N ARG A 110 -19.77 -0.65 -4.87
CA ARG A 110 -19.73 -1.31 -3.56
C ARG A 110 -19.41 -2.80 -3.68
N LYS A 111 -20.01 -3.50 -4.64
CA LYS A 111 -19.74 -4.93 -4.87
C LYS A 111 -18.29 -5.16 -5.30
N TYR A 112 -17.77 -4.36 -6.23
CA TYR A 112 -16.36 -4.45 -6.67
C TYR A 112 -15.40 -4.16 -5.53
N THR A 113 -15.67 -3.13 -4.71
CA THR A 113 -14.85 -2.81 -3.53
C THR A 113 -14.84 -3.95 -2.52
N MET A 114 -15.99 -4.53 -2.18
CA MET A 114 -16.05 -5.65 -1.25
C MET A 114 -15.36 -6.90 -1.79
N ASN A 115 -15.56 -7.22 -3.07
CA ASN A 115 -14.86 -8.32 -3.73
C ASN A 115 -13.34 -8.10 -3.74
N ALA A 116 -12.88 -6.89 -4.01
CA ALA A 116 -11.47 -6.54 -3.95
C ALA A 116 -10.87 -6.78 -2.55
N VAL A 117 -11.62 -6.46 -1.49
CA VAL A 117 -11.19 -6.72 -0.10
C VAL A 117 -11.09 -8.23 0.17
N TYR A 118 -12.12 -9.02 -0.17
CA TYR A 118 -12.09 -10.47 0.07
C TYR A 118 -10.98 -11.17 -0.71
N VAL A 119 -10.88 -10.87 -2.00
CA VAL A 119 -9.83 -11.43 -2.85
C VAL A 119 -8.45 -10.94 -2.41
N GLY A 120 -8.35 -9.68 -1.99
CA GLY A 120 -7.13 -9.10 -1.45
C GLY A 120 -6.65 -9.79 -0.16
N ILE A 121 -7.54 -10.09 0.78
CA ILE A 121 -7.21 -10.86 1.99
C ILE A 121 -6.69 -12.24 1.61
N PHE A 122 -7.36 -12.93 0.70
CA PHE A 122 -6.91 -14.24 0.22
C PHE A 122 -5.51 -14.17 -0.38
N PHE A 123 -5.25 -13.23 -1.30
CA PHE A 123 -3.93 -13.07 -1.92
C PHE A 123 -2.87 -12.67 -0.90
N SER A 124 -3.18 -11.82 0.07
CA SER A 124 -2.20 -11.42 1.10
C SER A 124 -1.77 -12.59 1.96
N VAL A 125 -2.70 -13.46 2.36
CA VAL A 125 -2.39 -14.66 3.16
C VAL A 125 -1.57 -15.66 2.35
N VAL A 126 -1.98 -15.94 1.10
CA VAL A 126 -1.25 -16.86 0.22
C VAL A 126 0.16 -16.34 -0.07
N LEU A 127 0.30 -15.06 -0.38
CA LEU A 127 1.60 -14.44 -0.64
C LEU A 127 2.49 -14.51 0.60
N THR A 128 1.97 -14.13 1.77
CA THR A 128 2.73 -14.19 3.03
C THR A 128 3.21 -15.61 3.31
N ALA A 129 2.31 -16.60 3.24
CA ALA A 129 2.66 -18.00 3.48
C ALA A 129 3.73 -18.47 2.49
N THR A 130 3.56 -18.20 1.20
CA THR A 130 4.49 -18.62 0.15
C THR A 130 5.87 -17.99 0.36
N VAL A 131 5.93 -16.68 0.59
CA VAL A 131 7.20 -15.98 0.71
C VAL A 131 7.90 -16.36 2.02
N CYS A 132 7.19 -16.47 3.14
CA CYS A 132 7.77 -16.92 4.41
C CYS A 132 8.35 -18.34 4.33
N LEU A 133 7.67 -19.28 3.66
CA LEU A 133 8.15 -20.64 3.47
C LEU A 133 9.37 -20.71 2.56
N LEU A 134 9.44 -19.85 1.54
CA LEU A 134 10.53 -19.85 0.56
C LEU A 134 11.69 -18.92 0.94
N THR A 135 11.57 -18.13 2.00
CA THR A 135 12.56 -17.09 2.39
C THR A 135 13.99 -17.65 2.43
N ARG A 136 14.23 -18.78 3.11
CA ARG A 136 15.57 -19.34 3.23
C ARG A 136 16.12 -19.79 1.87
N THR A 137 15.29 -20.42 1.07
CA THR A 137 15.67 -20.86 -0.30
C THR A 137 16.00 -19.66 -1.17
N ILE A 138 15.22 -18.59 -1.09
CA ILE A 138 15.44 -17.36 -1.87
C ILE A 138 16.78 -16.73 -1.48
N LEU A 139 17.09 -16.62 -0.18
CA LEU A 139 18.36 -16.06 0.30
C LEU A 139 19.57 -16.87 -0.18
N ILE A 140 19.48 -18.19 -0.21
CA ILE A 140 20.54 -19.06 -0.74
C ILE A 140 20.71 -18.86 -2.25
N VAL A 141 19.61 -18.83 -3.01
CA VAL A 141 19.64 -18.63 -4.48
C VAL A 141 20.18 -17.24 -4.85
N THR A 142 19.94 -16.23 -4.02
CA THR A 142 20.49 -14.88 -4.22
C THR A 142 21.95 -14.74 -3.79
N ASN A 143 22.62 -15.87 -3.43
CA ASN A 143 24.02 -15.91 -2.98
C ASN A 143 24.31 -14.97 -1.80
N THR A 144 23.38 -14.91 -0.84
CA THR A 144 23.60 -14.16 0.40
C THR A 144 24.75 -14.82 1.17
N PRO A 145 25.80 -14.08 1.58
CA PRO A 145 26.93 -14.63 2.33
C PRO A 145 26.49 -15.32 3.63
N ASP A 146 27.09 -16.47 3.94
CA ASP A 146 26.74 -17.28 5.13
C ASP A 146 26.87 -16.47 6.44
N GLU A 147 27.81 -15.53 6.49
CA GLU A 147 28.06 -14.68 7.67
C GLU A 147 26.86 -13.80 8.06
N ILE A 148 26.03 -13.41 7.09
CA ILE A 148 24.87 -12.52 7.31
C ILE A 148 23.54 -13.23 7.03
N LEU A 149 23.53 -14.49 6.64
CA LEU A 149 22.35 -15.22 6.19
C LEU A 149 21.28 -15.32 7.28
N ASP A 150 21.66 -15.62 8.51
CA ASP A 150 20.72 -15.75 9.62
C ASP A 150 20.13 -14.38 10.03
N GLU A 151 20.93 -13.31 10.03
CA GLU A 151 20.43 -11.95 10.28
C GLU A 151 19.47 -11.51 9.18
N ALA A 152 19.82 -11.75 7.91
CA ALA A 152 18.97 -11.47 6.76
C ALA A 152 17.65 -12.26 6.80
N TYR A 153 17.71 -13.53 7.21
CA TYR A 153 16.52 -14.37 7.36
C TYR A 153 15.58 -13.85 8.43
N ILE A 154 16.07 -13.54 9.62
CA ILE A 154 15.25 -13.00 10.72
C ILE A 154 14.63 -11.66 10.31
N TYR A 155 15.41 -10.76 9.73
CA TYR A 155 14.94 -9.45 9.29
C TYR A 155 13.80 -9.59 8.27
N ILE A 156 14.04 -10.32 7.19
CA ILE A 156 13.09 -10.38 6.08
C ILE A 156 11.82 -11.16 6.44
N ILE A 157 11.88 -12.17 7.32
CA ILE A 157 10.70 -12.92 7.75
C ILE A 157 9.77 -12.06 8.61
N ILE A 158 10.32 -11.16 9.44
CA ILE A 158 9.53 -10.18 10.19
C ILE A 158 8.86 -9.21 9.23
N VAL A 159 9.58 -8.71 8.24
CA VAL A 159 9.04 -7.81 7.21
C VAL A 159 7.93 -8.50 6.41
N PHE A 160 8.12 -9.76 6.03
CA PHE A 160 7.11 -10.52 5.28
C PHE A 160 5.89 -10.90 6.12
N ALA A 161 6.04 -11.11 7.42
CA ALA A 161 4.89 -11.25 8.32
C ALA A 161 4.00 -9.99 8.33
N GLY A 162 4.55 -8.82 8.01
CA GLY A 162 3.82 -7.55 7.84
C GLY A 162 3.07 -7.40 6.51
N ILE A 163 3.27 -8.31 5.53
CA ILE A 163 2.62 -8.23 4.20
C ILE A 163 1.10 -8.06 4.29
N PRO A 164 0.33 -8.75 5.13
CA PRO A 164 -1.11 -8.57 5.19
C PRO A 164 -1.53 -7.13 5.52
N VAL A 165 -0.84 -6.49 6.45
CA VAL A 165 -1.08 -5.10 6.83
C VAL A 165 -0.70 -4.15 5.69
N MET A 166 0.47 -4.37 5.09
CA MET A 166 0.93 -3.61 3.92
C MET A 166 -0.01 -3.76 2.73
N TYR A 167 -0.53 -4.95 2.49
CA TYR A 167 -1.50 -5.22 1.42
C TYR A 167 -2.81 -4.45 1.64
N LEU A 168 -3.36 -4.51 2.85
CA LEU A 168 -4.59 -3.78 3.20
C LEU A 168 -4.41 -2.28 3.07
N TYR A 169 -3.26 -1.74 3.51
CA TYR A 169 -2.94 -0.34 3.32
C TYR A 169 -2.90 0.04 1.84
N ASN A 170 -2.16 -0.71 1.01
CA ASN A 170 -2.05 -0.43 -0.42
C ASN A 170 -3.39 -0.57 -1.15
N LEU A 171 -4.21 -1.57 -0.81
CA LEU A 171 -5.54 -1.75 -1.37
C LEU A 171 -6.45 -0.56 -1.03
N THR A 172 -6.50 -0.18 0.25
CA THR A 172 -7.31 0.95 0.71
C THR A 172 -6.85 2.26 0.06
N ALA A 173 -5.54 2.51 0.02
CA ALA A 173 -4.98 3.69 -0.63
C ALA A 173 -5.27 3.72 -2.14
N SER A 174 -5.24 2.56 -2.82
CA SER A 174 -5.57 2.46 -4.24
C SER A 174 -7.05 2.71 -4.51
N ILE A 175 -7.95 2.20 -3.66
CA ILE A 175 -9.38 2.47 -3.75
C ILE A 175 -9.67 3.97 -3.51
N ILE A 176 -9.08 4.59 -2.49
CA ILE A 176 -9.26 6.02 -2.21
C ILE A 176 -8.78 6.87 -3.39
N ARG A 177 -7.63 6.53 -3.98
CA ARG A 177 -7.14 7.18 -5.20
C ARG A 177 -8.07 6.98 -6.39
N ALA A 178 -8.65 5.79 -6.55
CA ALA A 178 -9.64 5.50 -7.58
C ALA A 178 -10.91 6.35 -7.47
N LEU A 179 -11.25 6.79 -6.25
CA LEU A 179 -12.35 7.72 -5.98
C LEU A 179 -11.97 9.20 -6.20
N GLY A 180 -10.76 9.50 -6.69
CA GLY A 180 -10.29 10.86 -6.97
C GLY A 180 -9.65 11.59 -5.80
N ASP A 181 -9.40 10.91 -4.67
CA ASP A 181 -8.73 11.49 -3.51
C ASP A 181 -7.27 11.01 -3.41
N SER A 182 -6.34 11.84 -3.85
CA SER A 182 -4.90 11.58 -3.72
C SER A 182 -4.28 12.17 -2.45
N LYS A 183 -5.00 13.03 -1.72
CA LYS A 183 -4.49 13.75 -0.55
C LYS A 183 -4.60 12.93 0.73
N THR A 184 -5.70 12.21 0.90
CA THR A 184 -5.91 11.40 2.12
C THR A 184 -4.81 10.35 2.33
N PRO A 185 -4.39 9.53 1.34
CA PRO A 185 -3.25 8.62 1.50
C PRO A 185 -1.94 9.34 1.83
N LEU A 186 -1.72 10.54 1.27
CA LEU A 186 -0.54 11.36 1.58
C LEU A 186 -0.48 11.77 3.06
N TYR A 187 -1.61 12.21 3.64
CA TYR A 187 -1.64 12.59 5.07
C TYR A 187 -1.31 11.41 5.97
N PHE A 188 -1.86 10.23 5.70
CA PHE A 188 -1.52 9.03 6.46
C PHE A 188 -0.04 8.65 6.33
N LEU A 189 0.54 8.80 5.14
CA LEU A 189 1.94 8.54 4.91
C LEU A 189 2.84 9.52 5.69
N ILE A 190 2.50 10.81 5.69
CA ILE A 190 3.25 11.83 6.47
C ILE A 190 3.21 11.49 7.96
N VAL A 191 2.04 11.16 8.49
CA VAL A 191 1.91 10.78 9.92
C VAL A 191 2.73 9.54 10.23
N ALA A 192 2.68 8.51 9.37
CA ALA A 192 3.47 7.30 9.54
C ALA A 192 4.97 7.58 9.50
N ALA A 193 5.44 8.43 8.58
CA ALA A 193 6.84 8.81 8.47
C ALA A 193 7.32 9.60 9.71
N LEU A 194 6.51 10.53 10.21
CA LEU A 194 6.83 11.26 11.44
C LEU A 194 6.92 10.35 12.67
N LEU A 195 5.98 9.41 12.79
CA LEU A 195 6.01 8.41 13.86
C LEU A 195 7.26 7.53 13.80
N ASN A 196 7.64 7.09 12.61
CA ASN A 196 8.86 6.30 12.41
C ASN A 196 10.15 7.06 12.78
N ILE A 197 10.22 8.37 12.50
CA ILE A 197 11.40 9.17 12.85
C ILE A 197 11.49 9.39 14.38
N VAL A 198 10.35 9.43 15.08
CA VAL A 198 10.29 9.69 16.53
C VAL A 198 10.51 8.42 17.35
N LEU A 199 10.09 7.24 16.85
CA LEU A 199 10.23 5.95 17.53
C LEU A 199 11.61 5.34 17.32
#